data_def08b6a0d7b7f0c938c545c0df72ce3
#
_entry.id   def08b6a0d7b7f0c938c545c0df72ce3
#
_cell.length_a   1.000
_cell.length_b   1.000
_cell.length_c   1.000
_cell.angle_alpha   90.00
_cell.angle_beta   90.00
_cell.angle_gamma   90.00
#
_symmetry.space_group_name_H-M   'P 1'
#
loop_
_entity.id
_entity.type
_entity.pdbx_description
1 polymer ?
#
loop_
_entity_poly.entity_id
_entity_poly.type
_entity_poly.pdbx_seq_one_letter_code
_entity_poly.pdbx_strand_id
1 'polypeptide(L)'
;MKGNYRIGVVIPARNEEKHLRQVIETLPDFVDAAIVINDGSSDGTKDLLSDFLESERIHTLDLPGNGVGAAIDAGHQYLLELWDEHEFISVVMAGDGQMNPDDMEHLIHPIVEGRCEYVKGDRFVHAKGVQAMPKYRKRASRILSLFTTLASGQDVSDPQCGYTATKCEILRQWNWKKSWKGYGYPNYWIIHLSRLGFRIAHAPVESIYGTQTSGIRRIPFFFKVGTMMAVEHHKRNISWILSNRITPHTIFAAIAYGIGWAALLPGISTDIERELVGRGIAPVFITFAAWAVAHVFDKGATRTVQELRLNAKARQKA
;
A
#
# COMPACT_ATOMS: atom_id res chain seq x y z
N MET A 1 10.68 19.32 11.30
CA MET A 1 9.82 19.76 10.15
C MET A 1 10.60 19.74 8.84
N LYS A 2 9.98 19.35 7.74
CA LYS A 2 10.53 19.43 6.37
C LYS A 2 9.58 20.26 5.48
N GLY A 3 10.04 21.41 4.99
CA GLY A 3 9.15 22.39 4.35
C GLY A 3 8.08 22.87 5.34
N ASN A 4 6.81 22.86 4.89
CA ASN A 4 5.66 23.24 5.71
C ASN A 4 4.97 22.03 6.41
N TYR A 5 5.64 20.86 6.44
CA TYR A 5 5.08 19.63 7.02
C TYR A 5 5.75 19.29 8.33
N ARG A 6 4.96 18.88 9.32
CA ARG A 6 5.42 18.07 10.45
C ARG A 6 5.66 16.64 9.98
N ILE A 7 6.65 15.97 10.55
CA ILE A 7 6.97 14.58 10.20
C ILE A 7 6.68 13.68 11.38
N GLY A 8 5.67 12.82 11.23
CA GLY A 8 5.31 11.80 12.21
C GLY A 8 5.76 10.42 11.73
N VAL A 9 6.29 9.60 12.63
CA VAL A 9 6.69 8.23 12.34
C VAL A 9 5.78 7.27 13.10
N VAL A 10 5.15 6.33 12.41
CA VAL A 10 4.34 5.25 12.97
C VAL A 10 5.18 3.99 13.02
N ILE A 11 5.43 3.46 14.21
CA ILE A 11 6.30 2.32 14.47
C ILE A 11 5.48 1.16 15.03
N PRO A 12 4.91 0.28 14.19
CA PRO A 12 4.29 -0.95 14.67
C PRO A 12 5.37 -1.88 15.21
N ALA A 13 5.17 -2.38 16.42
CA ALA A 13 6.07 -3.30 17.10
C ALA A 13 5.31 -4.47 17.72
N ARG A 14 5.82 -5.68 17.54
CA ARG A 14 5.35 -6.89 18.22
C ARG A 14 6.48 -7.87 18.42
N ASN A 15 6.87 -8.08 19.68
CA ASN A 15 8.01 -8.91 20.07
C ASN A 15 9.34 -8.40 19.47
N GLU A 16 9.61 -7.10 19.64
CA GLU A 16 10.76 -6.40 19.08
C GLU A 16 11.71 -5.86 20.17
N GLU A 17 11.76 -6.47 21.34
CA GLU A 17 12.62 -6.04 22.47
C GLU A 17 14.09 -5.84 22.09
N LYS A 18 14.57 -6.60 21.08
CA LYS A 18 15.97 -6.58 20.65
C LYS A 18 16.32 -5.44 19.71
N HIS A 19 15.34 -4.91 18.99
CA HIS A 19 15.56 -3.97 17.88
C HIS A 19 14.93 -2.59 18.15
N LEU A 20 13.82 -2.56 18.86
CA LEU A 20 12.98 -1.37 18.99
C LEU A 20 13.71 -0.17 19.58
N ARG A 21 14.56 -0.35 20.59
CA ARG A 21 15.37 0.74 21.17
C ARG A 21 16.21 1.42 20.12
N GLN A 22 16.98 0.64 19.35
CA GLN A 22 17.83 1.16 18.29
C GLN A 22 17.01 1.91 17.24
N VAL A 23 15.83 1.36 16.85
CA VAL A 23 14.92 2.00 15.88
C VAL A 23 14.50 3.38 16.38
N ILE A 24 14.13 3.52 17.66
CA ILE A 24 13.71 4.79 18.26
C ILE A 24 14.88 5.79 18.33
N GLU A 25 16.03 5.34 18.79
CA GLU A 25 17.22 6.19 18.99
C GLU A 25 17.88 6.66 17.68
N THR A 26 17.67 5.92 16.58
CA THR A 26 18.21 6.28 15.26
C THR A 26 17.26 7.11 14.40
N LEU A 27 16.08 7.51 14.93
CA LEU A 27 15.16 8.38 14.20
C LEU A 27 15.82 9.73 13.88
N PRO A 28 15.74 10.19 12.61
CA PRO A 28 16.31 11.45 12.19
C PRO A 28 15.80 12.64 13.02
N ASP A 29 16.63 13.67 13.20
CA ASP A 29 16.30 14.87 13.97
C ASP A 29 15.10 15.66 13.43
N PHE A 30 14.82 15.54 12.14
CA PHE A 30 13.67 16.20 11.51
C PHE A 30 12.32 15.57 11.82
N VAL A 31 12.29 14.41 12.48
CA VAL A 31 11.04 13.76 12.93
C VAL A 31 10.49 14.52 14.13
N ASP A 32 9.28 15.02 14.03
CA ASP A 32 8.64 15.84 15.08
C ASP A 32 7.95 14.97 16.14
N ALA A 33 7.42 13.79 15.76
CA ALA A 33 6.86 12.82 16.71
C ALA A 33 6.99 11.38 16.17
N ALA A 34 7.16 10.41 17.07
CA ALA A 34 7.11 9.00 16.75
C ALA A 34 6.05 8.31 17.62
N ILE A 35 5.15 7.58 16.97
CA ILE A 35 4.08 6.83 17.63
C ILE A 35 4.45 5.36 17.56
N VAL A 36 4.82 4.79 18.69
CA VAL A 36 5.19 3.38 18.83
C VAL A 36 3.98 2.58 19.27
N ILE A 37 3.58 1.61 18.47
CA ILE A 37 2.38 0.81 18.73
C ILE A 37 2.80 -0.62 19.10
N ASN A 38 2.68 -0.96 20.37
CA ASN A 38 2.86 -2.31 20.87
C ASN A 38 1.61 -3.14 20.57
N ASP A 39 1.68 -4.03 19.59
CA ASP A 39 0.54 -4.86 19.13
C ASP A 39 0.51 -6.22 19.87
N GLY A 40 0.37 -6.18 21.18
CA GLY A 40 0.23 -7.37 22.02
C GLY A 40 1.51 -8.20 22.09
N SER A 41 2.64 -7.58 22.38
CA SER A 41 3.90 -8.28 22.61
C SER A 41 3.85 -9.14 23.87
N SER A 42 4.56 -10.27 23.85
CA SER A 42 4.70 -11.21 24.97
C SER A 42 6.14 -11.28 25.52
N ASP A 43 7.05 -10.48 24.93
CA ASP A 43 8.45 -10.29 25.36
C ASP A 43 8.63 -8.97 26.14
N GLY A 44 9.85 -8.53 26.37
CA GLY A 44 10.19 -7.27 27.03
C GLY A 44 9.92 -5.99 26.25
N THR A 45 9.25 -6.05 25.09
CA THR A 45 8.94 -4.87 24.27
C THR A 45 8.17 -3.80 25.03
N LYS A 46 7.18 -4.21 25.84
CA LYS A 46 6.38 -3.29 26.65
C LYS A 46 7.19 -2.61 27.75
N ASP A 47 8.04 -3.36 28.43
CA ASP A 47 8.88 -2.84 29.50
C ASP A 47 9.90 -1.83 28.97
N LEU A 48 10.49 -2.12 27.79
CA LEU A 48 11.38 -1.20 27.08
C LEU A 48 10.70 0.15 26.78
N LEU A 49 9.42 0.15 26.41
CA LEU A 49 8.68 1.37 26.10
C LEU A 49 8.45 2.28 27.33
N SER A 50 8.53 1.73 28.52
CA SER A 50 8.42 2.52 29.76
C SER A 50 9.56 3.56 29.90
N ASP A 51 10.71 3.32 29.29
CA ASP A 51 11.84 4.26 29.31
C ASP A 51 11.59 5.53 28.47
N PHE A 52 10.57 5.52 27.62
CA PHE A 52 10.23 6.61 26.72
C PHE A 52 8.97 7.40 27.14
N LEU A 53 8.31 7.06 28.24
CA LEU A 53 7.05 7.67 28.67
C LEU A 53 7.15 9.18 28.97
N GLU A 54 8.33 9.66 29.38
CA GLU A 54 8.56 11.10 29.66
C GLU A 54 9.01 11.88 28.41
N SER A 55 9.14 11.22 27.27
CA SER A 55 9.57 11.88 26.04
C SER A 55 8.42 12.67 25.42
N GLU A 56 8.66 13.94 25.12
CA GLU A 56 7.71 14.77 24.35
C GLU A 56 7.59 14.34 22.88
N ARG A 57 8.60 13.62 22.37
CA ARG A 57 8.71 13.19 20.96
C ARG A 57 8.18 11.78 20.72
N ILE A 58 8.24 10.92 21.73
CA ILE A 58 7.88 9.50 21.61
C ILE A 58 6.56 9.26 22.34
N HIS A 59 5.55 8.81 21.60
CA HIS A 59 4.25 8.42 22.11
C HIS A 59 4.05 6.92 21.99
N THR A 60 3.44 6.30 22.98
CA THR A 60 3.24 4.84 23.01
C THR A 60 1.77 4.48 23.05
N LEU A 61 1.39 3.45 22.31
CA LEU A 61 0.04 2.86 22.30
C LEU A 61 0.12 1.35 22.51
N ASP A 62 -0.76 0.80 23.33
CA ASP A 62 -0.92 -0.65 23.52
C ASP A 62 -2.18 -1.15 22.81
N LEU A 63 -2.03 -2.20 22.00
CA LEU A 63 -3.12 -2.93 21.35
C LEU A 63 -3.11 -4.41 21.77
N PRO A 64 -4.25 -5.11 21.73
CA PRO A 64 -4.35 -6.50 22.19
C PRO A 64 -3.89 -7.55 21.16
N GLY A 65 -3.13 -7.18 20.13
CA GLY A 65 -2.71 -8.09 19.07
C GLY A 65 -3.66 -8.11 17.86
N ASN A 66 -4.01 -6.95 17.37
CA ASN A 66 -4.97 -6.78 16.27
C ASN A 66 -4.35 -6.93 14.85
N GLY A 67 -3.03 -7.06 14.79
CA GLY A 67 -2.25 -7.21 13.55
C GLY A 67 -1.65 -5.90 13.03
N VAL A 68 -0.60 -6.03 12.23
CA VAL A 68 0.25 -4.92 11.77
C VAL A 68 -0.53 -3.78 11.09
N GLY A 69 -1.55 -4.09 10.29
CA GLY A 69 -2.39 -3.06 9.66
C GLY A 69 -3.23 -2.29 10.68
N ALA A 70 -3.70 -2.94 11.75
CA ALA A 70 -4.42 -2.27 12.82
C ALA A 70 -3.50 -1.36 13.64
N ALA A 71 -2.27 -1.80 13.90
CA ALA A 71 -1.26 -0.99 14.58
C ALA A 71 -0.92 0.27 13.77
N ILE A 72 -0.70 0.12 12.46
CA ILE A 72 -0.45 1.26 11.56
C ILE A 72 -1.64 2.21 11.53
N ASP A 73 -2.87 1.68 11.41
CA ASP A 73 -4.09 2.50 11.44
C ASP A 73 -4.21 3.30 12.74
N ALA A 74 -3.92 2.68 13.89
CA ALA A 74 -3.95 3.35 15.19
C ALA A 74 -2.92 4.50 15.27
N GLY A 75 -1.70 4.27 14.78
CA GLY A 75 -0.67 5.30 14.74
C GLY A 75 -1.03 6.46 13.81
N HIS A 76 -1.61 6.18 12.65
CA HIS A 76 -2.10 7.23 11.75
C HIS A 76 -3.23 8.06 12.37
N GLN A 77 -4.18 7.41 13.06
CA GLN A 77 -5.28 8.10 13.74
C GLN A 77 -4.76 8.95 14.90
N TYR A 78 -3.78 8.46 15.67
CA TYR A 78 -3.14 9.24 16.71
C TYR A 78 -2.46 10.51 16.16
N LEU A 79 -1.75 10.43 15.04
CA LEU A 79 -1.15 11.60 14.37
C LEU A 79 -2.21 12.59 13.88
N LEU A 80 -3.37 12.13 13.43
CA LEU A 80 -4.50 13.00 13.07
C LEU A 80 -5.05 13.77 14.28
N GLU A 81 -5.14 13.11 15.43
CA GLU A 81 -5.57 13.75 16.70
C GLU A 81 -4.52 14.72 17.23
N LEU A 82 -3.23 14.32 17.19
CA LEU A 82 -2.12 15.13 17.64
C LEU A 82 -1.93 16.42 16.82
N TRP A 83 -2.23 16.35 15.53
CA TRP A 83 -1.98 17.44 14.57
C TRP A 83 -3.18 17.77 13.69
N ASP A 84 -4.36 17.87 14.27
CA ASP A 84 -5.64 18.03 13.56
C ASP A 84 -5.62 19.18 12.53
N GLU A 85 -5.12 20.35 12.92
CA GLU A 85 -5.07 21.55 12.07
C GLU A 85 -3.76 21.69 11.27
N HIS A 86 -2.79 20.81 11.45
CA HIS A 86 -1.48 20.94 10.81
C HIS A 86 -1.36 20.07 9.58
N GLU A 87 -0.60 20.55 8.61
CA GLU A 87 -0.14 19.70 7.51
C GLU A 87 1.02 18.82 7.99
N PHE A 88 0.92 17.52 7.78
CA PHE A 88 1.94 16.57 8.17
C PHE A 88 2.10 15.42 7.17
N ILE A 89 3.23 14.76 7.25
CA ILE A 89 3.53 13.52 6.55
C ILE A 89 3.71 12.43 7.60
N SER A 90 2.96 11.35 7.47
CA SER A 90 3.10 10.16 8.30
C SER A 90 3.97 9.14 7.60
N VAL A 91 5.06 8.74 8.23
CA VAL A 91 5.98 7.71 7.74
C VAL A 91 5.75 6.43 8.54
N VAL A 92 5.59 5.29 7.88
CA VAL A 92 5.53 3.98 8.54
C VAL A 92 6.93 3.37 8.51
N MET A 93 7.48 3.07 9.68
CA MET A 93 8.78 2.42 9.87
C MET A 93 8.65 1.31 10.91
N ALA A 94 8.87 0.06 10.53
CA ALA A 94 8.67 -1.09 11.43
C ALA A 94 9.71 -1.13 12.56
N GLY A 95 9.29 -1.61 13.75
CA GLY A 95 10.14 -1.73 14.93
C GLY A 95 11.20 -2.84 14.87
N ASP A 96 11.25 -3.60 13.76
CA ASP A 96 12.13 -4.75 13.56
C ASP A 96 13.56 -4.40 13.10
N GLY A 97 13.85 -3.11 12.88
CA GLY A 97 15.15 -2.62 12.44
C GLY A 97 15.52 -2.95 10.99
N GLN A 98 14.56 -3.42 10.16
CA GLN A 98 14.84 -3.74 8.75
C GLN A 98 14.79 -2.54 7.80
N MET A 99 14.38 -1.38 8.27
CA MET A 99 14.25 -0.15 7.49
C MET A 99 15.35 0.84 7.88
N ASN A 100 16.10 1.30 6.89
CA ASN A 100 17.17 2.28 7.14
C ASN A 100 16.55 3.67 7.40
N PRO A 101 16.81 4.30 8.56
CA PRO A 101 16.31 5.65 8.86
C PRO A 101 16.78 6.71 7.87
N ASP A 102 17.99 6.56 7.30
CA ASP A 102 18.57 7.49 6.33
C ASP A 102 17.76 7.58 5.03
N ASP A 103 17.04 6.49 4.67
CA ASP A 103 16.17 6.47 3.50
C ASP A 103 14.84 7.23 3.69
N MET A 104 14.54 7.66 4.93
CA MET A 104 13.27 8.35 5.22
C MET A 104 13.11 9.63 4.39
N GLU A 105 14.19 10.34 4.14
CA GLU A 105 14.17 11.56 3.34
C GLU A 105 13.76 11.31 1.89
N HIS A 106 14.17 10.16 1.30
CA HIS A 106 13.75 9.75 -0.04
C HIS A 106 12.23 9.53 -0.14
N LEU A 107 11.60 9.07 0.95
CA LEU A 107 10.15 8.87 1.00
C LEU A 107 9.40 10.20 1.16
N ILE A 108 9.93 11.14 1.91
CA ILE A 108 9.27 12.42 2.23
C ILE A 108 9.37 13.40 1.07
N HIS A 109 10.54 13.49 0.44
CA HIS A 109 10.86 14.50 -0.56
C HIS A 109 9.83 14.63 -1.70
N PRO A 110 9.33 13.53 -2.34
CA PRO A 110 8.32 13.64 -3.40
C PRO A 110 6.99 14.25 -2.94
N ILE A 111 6.64 14.11 -1.66
CA ILE A 111 5.42 14.71 -1.09
C ILE A 111 5.65 16.20 -0.83
N VAL A 112 6.80 16.56 -0.27
CA VAL A 112 7.18 17.97 0.00
C VAL A 112 7.20 18.78 -1.29
N GLU A 113 7.70 18.20 -2.39
CA GLU A 113 7.67 18.81 -3.73
C GLU A 113 6.30 18.82 -4.39
N GLY A 114 5.28 18.22 -3.79
CA GLY A 114 3.93 18.16 -4.36
C GLY A 114 3.78 17.24 -5.58
N ARG A 115 4.76 16.34 -5.81
CA ARG A 115 4.72 15.38 -6.93
C ARG A 115 3.68 14.28 -6.72
N CYS A 116 3.44 13.89 -5.46
CA CYS A 116 2.48 12.85 -5.09
C CYS A 116 1.96 13.06 -3.66
N GLU A 117 0.99 12.24 -3.26
CA GLU A 117 0.41 12.25 -1.92
C GLU A 117 0.82 11.01 -1.09
N TYR A 118 1.34 9.98 -1.74
CA TYR A 118 1.83 8.76 -1.11
C TYR A 118 3.12 8.29 -1.77
N VAL A 119 4.10 7.91 -0.96
CA VAL A 119 5.36 7.34 -1.44
C VAL A 119 5.55 5.97 -0.81
N LYS A 120 5.93 5.03 -1.65
CA LYS A 120 6.23 3.67 -1.27
C LYS A 120 7.71 3.38 -1.44
N GLY A 121 8.34 2.81 -0.42
CA GLY A 121 9.70 2.31 -0.52
C GLY A 121 9.79 1.17 -1.55
N ASP A 122 10.85 1.19 -2.32
CA ASP A 122 11.13 0.21 -3.37
C ASP A 122 12.55 -0.34 -3.22
N ARG A 123 12.63 -1.58 -2.76
CA ARG A 123 13.90 -2.29 -2.54
C ARG A 123 14.52 -2.76 -3.86
N PHE A 124 13.72 -2.92 -4.92
CA PHE A 124 14.21 -3.41 -6.20
C PHE A 124 14.95 -2.36 -7.02
N VAL A 125 14.70 -1.09 -6.77
CA VAL A 125 15.42 0.02 -7.44
C VAL A 125 16.62 0.52 -6.64
N HIS A 126 16.73 0.17 -5.36
CA HIS A 126 17.89 0.50 -4.54
C HIS A 126 19.06 -0.44 -4.86
N ALA A 127 20.29 0.10 -4.99
CA ALA A 127 21.48 -0.68 -5.39
C ALA A 127 21.76 -1.88 -4.47
N LYS A 128 21.51 -1.77 -3.17
CA LYS A 128 21.71 -2.82 -2.16
C LYS A 128 20.39 -3.47 -1.69
N GLY A 129 19.24 -2.90 -2.06
CA GLY A 129 17.94 -3.20 -1.43
C GLY A 129 17.52 -4.67 -1.45
N VAL A 130 17.92 -5.44 -2.47
CA VAL A 130 17.54 -6.86 -2.59
C VAL A 130 18.74 -7.82 -2.57
N GLN A 131 19.97 -7.36 -2.29
CA GLN A 131 21.15 -8.21 -2.33
C GLN A 131 21.05 -9.37 -1.32
N ALA A 132 20.68 -9.09 -0.10
CA ALA A 132 20.51 -10.08 0.97
C ALA A 132 19.13 -10.76 0.97
N MET A 133 18.23 -10.42 0.04
CA MET A 133 16.88 -10.99 -0.02
C MET A 133 16.90 -12.43 -0.54
N PRO A 134 16.30 -13.40 0.17
CA PRO A 134 16.20 -14.79 -0.30
C PRO A 134 15.53 -14.88 -1.68
N LYS A 135 16.06 -15.73 -2.57
CA LYS A 135 15.60 -15.86 -3.97
C LYS A 135 14.09 -16.13 -4.08
N TYR A 136 13.53 -16.97 -3.20
CA TYR A 136 12.10 -17.26 -3.19
C TYR A 136 11.25 -16.03 -2.84
N ARG A 137 11.71 -15.19 -1.90
CA ARG A 137 11.03 -13.95 -1.49
C ARG A 137 11.05 -12.94 -2.63
N LYS A 138 12.17 -12.84 -3.34
CA LYS A 138 12.31 -12.00 -4.54
C LYS A 138 11.33 -12.41 -5.65
N ARG A 139 11.19 -13.73 -5.93
CA ARG A 139 10.21 -14.23 -6.91
C ARG A 139 8.77 -13.96 -6.47
N ALA A 140 8.44 -14.24 -5.21
CA ALA A 140 7.12 -13.99 -4.66
C ALA A 140 6.73 -12.51 -4.73
N SER A 141 7.65 -11.59 -4.40
CA SER A 141 7.42 -10.14 -4.51
C SER A 141 7.14 -9.72 -5.95
N ARG A 142 7.84 -10.29 -6.95
CA ARG A 142 7.57 -9.99 -8.37
C ARG A 142 6.19 -10.44 -8.84
N ILE A 143 5.72 -11.62 -8.37
CA ILE A 143 4.36 -12.10 -8.67
C ILE A 143 3.33 -11.17 -8.03
N LEU A 144 3.52 -10.79 -6.78
CA LEU A 144 2.65 -9.84 -6.09
C LEU A 144 2.70 -8.44 -6.74
N SER A 145 3.86 -8.01 -7.25
CA SER A 145 4.01 -6.79 -8.02
C SER A 145 3.09 -6.78 -9.24
N LEU A 146 3.13 -7.85 -10.05
CA LEU A 146 2.24 -7.99 -11.21
C LEU A 146 0.77 -7.90 -10.80
N PHE A 147 0.33 -8.67 -9.80
CA PHE A 147 -1.06 -8.66 -9.36
C PHE A 147 -1.48 -7.31 -8.75
N THR A 148 -0.58 -6.64 -8.02
CA THR A 148 -0.89 -5.31 -7.47
C THR A 148 -0.98 -4.26 -8.58
N THR A 149 -0.10 -4.33 -9.58
CA THR A 149 -0.15 -3.46 -10.77
C THR A 149 -1.48 -3.64 -11.50
N LEU A 150 -1.89 -4.90 -11.76
CA LEU A 150 -3.18 -5.21 -12.38
C LEU A 150 -4.36 -4.72 -11.52
N ALA A 151 -4.32 -4.95 -10.22
CA ALA A 151 -5.41 -4.57 -9.32
C ALA A 151 -5.54 -3.06 -9.11
N SER A 152 -4.43 -2.33 -9.10
CA SER A 152 -4.41 -0.88 -8.85
C SER A 152 -4.49 -0.02 -10.12
N GLY A 153 -4.13 -0.57 -11.29
CA GLY A 153 -3.95 0.20 -12.53
C GLY A 153 -2.75 1.14 -12.49
N GLN A 154 -1.83 0.97 -11.53
CA GLN A 154 -0.59 1.73 -11.41
C GLN A 154 0.61 0.79 -11.38
N ASP A 155 1.75 1.20 -11.91
CA ASP A 155 2.96 0.38 -11.88
C ASP A 155 3.50 0.32 -10.45
N VAL A 156 3.64 -0.90 -9.92
CA VAL A 156 4.09 -1.16 -8.54
C VAL A 156 5.17 -2.22 -8.57
N SER A 157 6.42 -1.87 -8.28
CA SER A 157 7.57 -2.79 -8.30
C SER A 157 7.72 -3.57 -7.00
N ASP A 158 7.53 -2.93 -5.83
CA ASP A 158 7.66 -3.56 -4.52
C ASP A 158 6.42 -3.39 -3.64
N PRO A 159 5.35 -4.17 -3.87
CA PRO A 159 4.12 -4.02 -3.11
C PRO A 159 4.24 -4.42 -1.63
N GLN A 160 5.29 -5.17 -1.28
CA GLN A 160 5.45 -5.73 0.08
C GLN A 160 6.39 -4.91 0.98
N CYS A 161 7.02 -3.86 0.48
CA CYS A 161 7.78 -2.95 1.33
C CYS A 161 6.80 -2.22 2.27
N GLY A 162 7.05 -2.27 3.58
CA GLY A 162 6.24 -1.57 4.60
C GLY A 162 6.65 -0.12 4.80
N TYR A 163 7.83 0.28 4.32
CA TYR A 163 8.35 1.63 4.47
C TYR A 163 7.61 2.58 3.52
N THR A 164 6.82 3.48 4.06
CA THR A 164 5.92 4.34 3.27
C THR A 164 5.80 5.72 3.88
N ALA A 165 5.53 6.73 3.06
CA ALA A 165 5.17 8.07 3.52
C ALA A 165 3.79 8.46 2.97
N THR A 166 2.94 9.01 3.82
CA THR A 166 1.55 9.33 3.55
C THR A 166 1.25 10.77 3.96
N LYS A 167 0.73 11.57 3.03
CA LYS A 167 0.27 12.92 3.34
C LYS A 167 -1.01 12.89 4.18
N CYS A 168 -1.15 13.75 5.18
CA CYS A 168 -2.32 13.85 6.06
C CYS A 168 -3.66 13.96 5.30
N GLU A 169 -3.66 14.58 4.12
CA GLU A 169 -4.84 14.66 3.24
C GLU A 169 -5.46 13.29 2.93
N ILE A 170 -4.64 12.24 2.78
CA ILE A 170 -5.11 10.86 2.60
C ILE A 170 -5.76 10.37 3.89
N LEU A 171 -5.08 10.56 5.01
CA LEU A 171 -5.49 10.04 6.31
C LEU A 171 -6.84 10.63 6.76
N ARG A 172 -7.07 11.93 6.51
CA ARG A 172 -8.33 12.62 6.81
C ARG A 172 -9.53 12.08 6.00
N GLN A 173 -9.29 11.45 4.84
CA GLN A 173 -10.32 10.88 3.97
C GLN A 173 -10.42 9.35 4.07
N TRP A 174 -9.56 8.72 4.89
CA TRP A 174 -9.45 7.26 4.94
C TRP A 174 -10.61 6.64 5.71
N ASN A 175 -11.15 5.54 5.19
CA ASN A 175 -12.19 4.78 5.88
C ASN A 175 -11.58 3.73 6.81
N TRP A 176 -11.26 4.13 8.03
CA TRP A 176 -10.61 3.30 9.06
C TRP A 176 -11.38 2.01 9.40
N LYS A 177 -12.73 2.03 9.29
CA LYS A 177 -13.58 0.86 9.56
C LYS A 177 -13.40 -0.24 8.50
N LYS A 178 -13.03 0.13 7.27
CA LYS A 178 -12.84 -0.79 6.13
C LYS A 178 -11.37 -1.09 5.86
N SER A 179 -10.45 -0.56 6.66
CA SER A 179 -9.02 -0.77 6.49
C SER A 179 -8.61 -2.23 6.71
N TRP A 180 -7.63 -2.71 5.95
CA TRP A 180 -7.10 -4.07 6.06
C TRP A 180 -6.18 -4.21 7.26
N LYS A 181 -6.48 -5.11 8.21
CA LYS A 181 -5.80 -5.18 9.52
C LYS A 181 -4.56 -6.08 9.55
N GLY A 182 -4.38 -6.95 8.59
CA GLY A 182 -3.29 -7.93 8.57
C GLY A 182 -2.24 -7.70 7.48
N TYR A 183 -1.38 -8.69 7.29
CA TYR A 183 -0.44 -8.73 6.17
C TYR A 183 -1.17 -8.58 4.83
N GLY A 184 -0.56 -7.87 3.87
CA GLY A 184 -1.23 -7.43 2.64
C GLY A 184 -1.78 -6.00 2.72
N TYR A 185 -1.69 -5.34 3.90
CA TYR A 185 -1.99 -3.94 4.12
C TYR A 185 -1.44 -3.03 2.99
N PRO A 186 -0.17 -3.11 2.55
CA PRO A 186 0.33 -2.21 1.52
C PRO A 186 -0.37 -2.39 0.17
N ASN A 187 -0.73 -3.64 -0.21
CA ASN A 187 -1.47 -3.91 -1.45
C ASN A 187 -2.87 -3.28 -1.40
N TYR A 188 -3.57 -3.45 -0.27
CA TYR A 188 -4.88 -2.86 -0.05
C TYR A 188 -4.83 -1.33 -0.17
N TRP A 189 -3.86 -0.69 0.48
CA TRP A 189 -3.69 0.76 0.42
C TRP A 189 -3.48 1.27 -0.99
N ILE A 190 -2.58 0.65 -1.76
CA ILE A 190 -2.30 1.04 -3.16
C ILE A 190 -3.58 1.01 -4.01
N ILE A 191 -4.39 -0.05 -3.90
CA ILE A 191 -5.64 -0.17 -4.67
C ILE A 191 -6.66 0.90 -4.25
N HIS A 192 -6.79 1.16 -2.96
CA HIS A 192 -7.69 2.19 -2.44
C HIS A 192 -7.25 3.61 -2.78
N LEU A 193 -5.95 3.92 -2.70
CA LEU A 193 -5.39 5.19 -3.13
C LEU A 193 -5.64 5.44 -4.61
N SER A 194 -5.46 4.42 -5.43
CA SER A 194 -5.79 4.46 -6.85
C SER A 194 -7.27 4.74 -7.09
N ARG A 195 -8.16 4.06 -6.35
CA ARG A 195 -9.61 4.30 -6.39
C ARG A 195 -9.99 5.75 -6.06
N LEU A 196 -9.30 6.35 -5.10
CA LEU A 196 -9.52 7.73 -4.67
C LEU A 196 -8.84 8.76 -5.60
N GLY A 197 -7.99 8.32 -6.53
CA GLY A 197 -7.28 9.18 -7.48
C GLY A 197 -6.06 9.87 -6.87
N PHE A 198 -5.46 9.32 -5.82
CA PHE A 198 -4.20 9.81 -5.29
C PHE A 198 -3.02 9.33 -6.14
N ARG A 199 -2.01 10.20 -6.27
CA ARG A 199 -0.76 9.88 -6.97
C ARG A 199 0.17 9.12 -6.03
N ILE A 200 0.75 8.04 -6.56
CA ILE A 200 1.69 7.19 -5.84
C ILE A 200 3.06 7.33 -6.53
N ALA A 201 4.09 7.56 -5.73
CA ALA A 201 5.48 7.48 -6.19
C ALA A 201 6.23 6.35 -5.49
N HIS A 202 7.37 5.98 -6.04
CA HIS A 202 8.28 4.98 -5.47
C HIS A 202 9.62 5.65 -5.14
N ALA A 203 10.20 5.29 -4.00
CA ALA A 203 11.50 5.80 -3.56
C ALA A 203 12.44 4.62 -3.28
N PRO A 204 13.72 4.70 -3.69
CA PRO A 204 14.69 3.66 -3.39
C PRO A 204 14.90 3.56 -1.88
N VAL A 205 14.84 2.34 -1.34
CA VAL A 205 15.13 2.07 0.07
C VAL A 205 15.98 0.81 0.23
N GLU A 206 16.88 0.84 1.18
CA GLU A 206 17.66 -0.33 1.58
C GLU A 206 16.87 -1.20 2.56
N SER A 207 17.00 -2.51 2.45
CA SER A 207 16.51 -3.45 3.47
C SER A 207 17.66 -4.01 4.25
N ILE A 208 17.65 -3.83 5.56
CA ILE A 208 18.61 -4.40 6.47
C ILE A 208 18.12 -5.81 6.85
N TYR A 209 18.83 -6.83 6.37
CA TYR A 209 18.53 -8.23 6.71
C TYR A 209 19.43 -8.71 7.83
N GLY A 210 18.84 -9.08 8.95
CA GLY A 210 19.52 -9.62 10.12
C GLY A 210 18.92 -10.96 10.56
N THR A 211 18.76 -11.14 11.86
CA THR A 211 18.25 -12.37 12.51
C THR A 211 16.73 -12.47 12.53
N GLN A 212 16.02 -11.50 11.94
CA GLN A 212 14.55 -11.42 11.99
C GLN A 212 13.89 -12.59 11.26
N THR A 213 12.88 -13.19 11.89
CA THR A 213 12.10 -14.28 11.33
C THR A 213 10.74 -13.79 10.85
N SER A 214 10.32 -14.24 9.67
CA SER A 214 9.00 -13.87 9.13
C SER A 214 7.90 -14.79 9.69
N GLY A 215 6.92 -14.23 10.40
CA GLY A 215 5.73 -14.94 10.87
C GLY A 215 4.68 -15.24 9.78
N ILE A 216 4.94 -14.95 8.50
CA ILE A 216 3.95 -15.09 7.43
C ILE A 216 3.83 -16.56 6.99
N ARG A 217 2.64 -17.15 7.13
CA ARG A 217 2.27 -18.45 6.54
C ARG A 217 2.02 -18.24 5.04
N ARG A 218 2.95 -18.70 4.18
CA ARG A 218 3.06 -18.30 2.76
C ARG A 218 1.81 -18.63 1.93
N ILE A 219 1.34 -19.88 1.92
CA ILE A 219 0.23 -20.33 1.07
C ILE A 219 -1.08 -19.61 1.44
N PRO A 220 -1.54 -19.61 2.71
CA PRO A 220 -2.72 -18.85 3.11
C PRO A 220 -2.61 -17.35 2.82
N PHE A 221 -1.42 -16.77 2.96
CA PHE A 221 -1.16 -15.37 2.63
C PHE A 221 -1.44 -15.07 1.16
N PHE A 222 -0.89 -15.87 0.22
CA PHE A 222 -1.10 -15.66 -1.22
C PHE A 222 -2.58 -15.74 -1.60
N PHE A 223 -3.31 -16.73 -1.09
CA PHE A 223 -4.75 -16.86 -1.37
C PHE A 223 -5.55 -15.68 -0.78
N LYS A 224 -5.29 -15.33 0.49
CA LYS A 224 -5.99 -14.24 1.15
C LYS A 224 -5.75 -12.88 0.48
N VAL A 225 -4.48 -12.57 0.16
CA VAL A 225 -4.12 -11.30 -0.47
C VAL A 225 -4.53 -11.30 -1.94
N GLY A 226 -4.40 -12.40 -2.67
CA GLY A 226 -4.87 -12.53 -4.05
C GLY A 226 -6.38 -12.31 -4.19
N THR A 227 -7.18 -12.95 -3.33
CA THR A 227 -8.63 -12.74 -3.29
C THR A 227 -8.98 -11.29 -2.95
N MET A 228 -8.31 -10.71 -1.95
CA MET A 228 -8.50 -9.30 -1.60
C MET A 228 -8.22 -8.39 -2.79
N MET A 229 -7.08 -8.59 -3.48
CA MET A 229 -6.73 -7.77 -4.64
C MET A 229 -7.75 -7.88 -5.77
N ALA A 230 -8.24 -9.09 -6.08
CA ALA A 230 -9.28 -9.30 -7.10
C ALA A 230 -10.60 -8.60 -6.73
N VAL A 231 -11.04 -8.74 -5.49
CA VAL A 231 -12.27 -8.09 -4.99
C VAL A 231 -12.15 -6.57 -5.02
N GLU A 232 -11.06 -6.02 -4.50
CA GLU A 232 -10.87 -4.56 -4.44
C GLU A 232 -10.63 -3.95 -5.82
N HIS A 233 -10.02 -4.70 -6.77
CA HIS A 233 -9.94 -4.30 -8.17
C HIS A 233 -11.34 -4.10 -8.80
N HIS A 234 -12.23 -5.08 -8.67
CA HIS A 234 -13.59 -4.94 -9.20
C HIS A 234 -14.38 -3.85 -8.49
N LYS A 235 -14.29 -3.74 -7.17
CA LYS A 235 -14.91 -2.64 -6.42
C LYS A 235 -14.41 -1.27 -6.87
N ARG A 236 -13.12 -1.14 -7.19
CA ARG A 236 -12.54 0.09 -7.72
C ARG A 236 -13.20 0.47 -9.05
N ASN A 237 -13.23 -0.43 -10.01
CA ASN A 237 -13.83 -0.20 -11.34
C ASN A 237 -15.32 0.10 -11.25
N ILE A 238 -16.09 -0.69 -10.49
CA ILE A 238 -17.52 -0.48 -10.28
C ILE A 238 -17.78 0.88 -9.63
N SER A 239 -16.97 1.27 -8.65
CA SER A 239 -17.12 2.56 -7.97
C SER A 239 -16.94 3.76 -8.90
N TRP A 240 -16.10 3.65 -9.92
CA TRP A 240 -15.91 4.70 -10.91
C TRP A 240 -17.08 4.78 -11.90
N ILE A 241 -17.66 3.63 -12.28
CA ILE A 241 -18.86 3.57 -13.12
C ILE A 241 -20.08 4.19 -12.41
N LEU A 242 -20.21 3.95 -11.10
CA LEU A 242 -21.32 4.43 -10.27
C LEU A 242 -21.12 5.84 -9.69
N SER A 243 -20.03 6.51 -10.02
CA SER A 243 -19.69 7.85 -9.51
C SER A 243 -19.47 8.84 -10.64
N ASN A 244 -19.39 10.14 -10.31
CA ASN A 244 -19.04 11.20 -11.26
C ASN A 244 -17.60 11.11 -11.82
N ARG A 245 -16.92 9.98 -11.63
CA ARG A 245 -15.58 9.68 -12.13
C ARG A 245 -15.59 8.74 -13.35
N ILE A 246 -16.77 8.57 -13.95
CA ILE A 246 -16.91 7.78 -15.17
C ILE A 246 -16.17 8.47 -16.32
N THR A 247 -15.40 7.71 -17.09
CA THR A 247 -14.63 8.18 -18.24
C THR A 247 -14.78 7.18 -19.38
N PRO A 248 -14.50 7.56 -20.64
CA PRO A 248 -14.48 6.59 -21.73
C PRO A 248 -13.57 5.38 -21.44
N HIS A 249 -12.40 5.62 -20.84
CA HIS A 249 -11.50 4.53 -20.42
C HIS A 249 -12.15 3.56 -19.42
N THR A 250 -12.88 4.09 -18.45
CA THR A 250 -13.60 3.26 -17.46
C THR A 250 -14.66 2.40 -18.13
N ILE A 251 -15.40 2.95 -19.11
CA ILE A 251 -16.43 2.22 -19.85
C ILE A 251 -15.80 1.10 -20.69
N PHE A 252 -14.75 1.41 -21.46
CA PHE A 252 -14.09 0.42 -22.29
C PHE A 252 -13.42 -0.69 -21.45
N ALA A 253 -12.81 -0.35 -20.32
CA ALA A 253 -12.29 -1.33 -19.39
C ALA A 253 -13.40 -2.27 -18.88
N ALA A 254 -14.55 -1.72 -18.46
CA ALA A 254 -15.67 -2.51 -17.96
C ALA A 254 -16.25 -3.43 -19.02
N ILE A 255 -16.40 -2.95 -20.27
CA ILE A 255 -16.88 -3.77 -21.40
C ILE A 255 -15.89 -4.93 -21.65
N ALA A 256 -14.60 -4.66 -21.72
CA ALA A 256 -13.57 -5.67 -21.96
C ALA A 256 -13.50 -6.70 -20.81
N TYR A 257 -13.62 -6.28 -19.54
CA TYR A 257 -13.75 -7.21 -18.41
C TYR A 257 -15.02 -8.06 -18.53
N GLY A 258 -16.14 -7.45 -18.91
CA GLY A 258 -17.43 -8.14 -19.13
C GLY A 258 -17.32 -9.21 -20.22
N ILE A 259 -16.69 -8.91 -21.34
CA ILE A 259 -16.43 -9.87 -22.42
C ILE A 259 -15.59 -11.05 -21.91
N GLY A 260 -14.50 -10.78 -21.17
CA GLY A 260 -13.66 -11.84 -20.61
C GLY A 260 -14.41 -12.74 -19.63
N TRP A 261 -15.24 -12.19 -18.75
CA TRP A 261 -16.07 -12.99 -17.85
C TRP A 261 -17.18 -13.75 -18.59
N ALA A 262 -17.82 -13.12 -19.59
CA ALA A 262 -18.85 -13.78 -20.38
C ALA A 262 -18.32 -14.99 -21.15
N ALA A 263 -17.08 -14.90 -21.68
CA ALA A 263 -16.46 -16.02 -22.39
C ALA A 263 -16.27 -17.28 -21.54
N LEU A 264 -16.27 -17.15 -20.21
CA LEU A 264 -16.15 -18.27 -19.26
C LEU A 264 -17.50 -18.87 -18.84
N LEU A 265 -18.63 -18.26 -19.23
CA LEU A 265 -19.95 -18.80 -18.90
C LEU A 265 -20.19 -20.10 -19.67
N PRO A 266 -20.71 -21.18 -19.03
CA PRO A 266 -20.79 -22.51 -19.63
C PRO A 266 -21.47 -22.57 -21.02
N GLY A 267 -22.57 -21.86 -21.21
CA GLY A 267 -23.28 -21.80 -22.52
C GLY A 267 -22.44 -21.10 -23.59
N ILE A 268 -21.92 -19.93 -23.27
CA ILE A 268 -21.10 -19.09 -24.21
C ILE A 268 -19.79 -19.80 -24.53
N SER A 269 -19.12 -20.38 -23.54
CA SER A 269 -17.85 -21.08 -23.76
C SER A 269 -18.03 -22.27 -24.69
N THR A 270 -19.12 -23.02 -24.56
CA THR A 270 -19.43 -24.15 -25.44
C THR A 270 -19.67 -23.71 -26.89
N ASP A 271 -20.38 -22.61 -27.10
CA ASP A 271 -20.64 -22.07 -28.44
C ASP A 271 -19.31 -21.53 -29.06
N ILE A 272 -18.47 -20.83 -28.29
CA ILE A 272 -17.16 -20.39 -28.76
C ILE A 272 -16.28 -21.59 -29.17
N GLU A 273 -16.27 -22.67 -28.39
CA GLU A 273 -15.52 -23.88 -28.72
C GLU A 273 -15.97 -24.51 -30.02
N ARG A 274 -17.29 -24.60 -30.21
CA ARG A 274 -17.89 -25.18 -31.41
C ARG A 274 -17.54 -24.39 -32.67
N GLU A 275 -17.64 -23.06 -32.59
CA GLU A 275 -17.48 -22.20 -33.76
C GLU A 275 -16.01 -21.92 -34.12
N LEU A 276 -15.09 -21.87 -33.15
CA LEU A 276 -13.74 -21.47 -33.40
C LEU A 276 -12.70 -22.59 -33.47
N VAL A 277 -12.66 -23.53 -32.54
CA VAL A 277 -11.54 -24.49 -32.46
C VAL A 277 -11.91 -25.89 -31.99
N GLY A 278 -13.07 -26.10 -31.34
CA GLY A 278 -13.51 -27.42 -30.85
C GLY A 278 -12.62 -28.07 -29.78
N ARG A 279 -11.80 -27.31 -29.02
CA ARG A 279 -10.79 -27.84 -28.09
C ARG A 279 -10.73 -27.18 -26.70
N GLY A 280 -11.71 -26.42 -26.28
CA GLY A 280 -11.74 -25.82 -24.92
C GLY A 280 -10.75 -24.68 -24.67
N ILE A 281 -9.89 -24.35 -25.62
CA ILE A 281 -8.82 -23.35 -25.46
C ILE A 281 -9.30 -21.94 -25.83
N ALA A 282 -10.19 -21.84 -26.84
CA ALA A 282 -10.62 -20.55 -27.39
C ALA A 282 -11.27 -19.60 -26.36
N PRO A 283 -12.19 -20.05 -25.47
CA PRO A 283 -12.76 -19.20 -24.44
C PRO A 283 -11.69 -18.64 -23.49
N VAL A 284 -10.71 -19.44 -23.13
CA VAL A 284 -9.60 -19.03 -22.26
C VAL A 284 -8.75 -17.95 -22.93
N PHE A 285 -8.41 -18.10 -24.23
CA PHE A 285 -7.70 -17.08 -24.99
C PHE A 285 -8.47 -15.77 -25.10
N ILE A 286 -9.77 -15.84 -25.39
CA ILE A 286 -10.63 -14.64 -25.47
C ILE A 286 -10.68 -13.94 -24.12
N THR A 287 -10.79 -14.69 -23.02
CA THR A 287 -10.76 -14.13 -21.66
C THR A 287 -9.46 -13.38 -21.39
N PHE A 288 -8.31 -14.00 -21.63
CA PHE A 288 -7.03 -13.34 -21.37
C PHE A 288 -6.79 -12.14 -22.29
N ALA A 289 -7.16 -12.24 -23.57
CA ALA A 289 -7.04 -11.14 -24.52
C ALA A 289 -7.92 -9.96 -24.10
N ALA A 290 -9.19 -10.22 -23.74
CA ALA A 290 -10.11 -9.21 -23.27
C ALA A 290 -9.62 -8.55 -21.97
N TRP A 291 -9.09 -9.33 -21.02
CA TRP A 291 -8.54 -8.78 -19.78
C TRP A 291 -7.25 -7.97 -20.01
N ALA A 292 -6.40 -8.37 -20.96
CA ALA A 292 -5.24 -7.58 -21.34
C ALA A 292 -5.65 -6.21 -21.91
N VAL A 293 -6.64 -6.20 -22.81
CA VAL A 293 -7.23 -4.95 -23.35
C VAL A 293 -7.85 -4.11 -22.23
N ALA A 294 -8.64 -4.75 -21.35
CA ALA A 294 -9.25 -4.10 -20.20
C ALA A 294 -8.20 -3.41 -19.32
N HIS A 295 -7.06 -4.06 -19.08
CA HIS A 295 -5.99 -3.51 -18.26
C HIS A 295 -5.34 -2.27 -18.89
N VAL A 296 -5.18 -2.21 -20.22
CA VAL A 296 -4.69 -1.02 -20.90
C VAL A 296 -5.63 0.17 -20.67
N PHE A 297 -6.95 -0.03 -20.83
CA PHE A 297 -7.93 1.01 -20.55
C PHE A 297 -8.00 1.35 -19.05
N ASP A 298 -7.84 0.38 -18.17
CA ASP A 298 -7.85 0.58 -16.72
C ASP A 298 -6.68 1.48 -16.25
N LYS A 299 -5.49 1.32 -16.83
CA LYS A 299 -4.38 2.27 -16.61
C LYS A 299 -4.74 3.69 -17.07
N GLY A 300 -5.37 3.83 -18.23
CA GLY A 300 -5.88 5.12 -18.72
C GLY A 300 -6.91 5.73 -17.77
N ALA A 301 -7.88 4.93 -17.32
CA ALA A 301 -8.90 5.35 -16.36
C ALA A 301 -8.28 5.85 -15.05
N THR A 302 -7.28 5.13 -14.53
CA THR A 302 -6.56 5.53 -13.31
C THR A 302 -5.91 6.90 -13.44
N ARG A 303 -5.21 7.15 -14.54
CA ARG A 303 -4.58 8.47 -14.83
C ARG A 303 -5.61 9.57 -14.92
N THR A 304 -6.70 9.34 -15.65
CA THR A 304 -7.78 10.35 -15.80
C THR A 304 -8.44 10.66 -14.45
N VAL A 305 -8.65 9.67 -13.57
CA VAL A 305 -9.20 9.92 -12.23
C VAL A 305 -8.24 10.73 -11.37
N GLN A 306 -6.93 10.52 -11.50
CA GLN A 306 -5.92 11.35 -10.83
C GLN A 306 -5.96 12.81 -11.31
N GLU A 307 -6.05 13.03 -12.62
CA GLU A 307 -6.18 14.36 -13.22
C GLU A 307 -7.46 15.06 -12.78
N LEU A 308 -8.60 14.36 -12.76
CA LEU A 308 -9.87 14.90 -12.28
C LEU A 308 -9.78 15.36 -10.82
N ARG A 309 -9.09 14.58 -9.96
CA ARG A 309 -8.84 14.96 -8.58
C ARG A 309 -7.99 16.23 -8.46
N LEU A 310 -6.90 16.34 -9.22
CA LEU A 310 -6.02 17.51 -9.22
C LEU A 310 -6.76 18.76 -9.68
N ASN A 311 -7.56 18.65 -10.76
CA ASN A 311 -8.35 19.75 -11.28
C ASN A 311 -9.43 20.21 -10.29
N ALA A 312 -10.09 19.29 -9.59
CA ALA A 312 -11.05 19.62 -8.55
C ALA A 312 -10.38 20.38 -7.39
N LYS A 313 -9.19 19.96 -6.97
CA LYS A 313 -8.41 20.60 -5.92
C LYS A 313 -7.92 22.00 -6.32
N ALA A 314 -7.53 22.19 -7.58
CA ALA A 314 -7.14 23.49 -8.10
C ALA A 314 -8.30 24.49 -8.08
N ARG A 315 -9.51 24.04 -8.45
CA ARG A 315 -10.73 24.87 -8.42
C ARG A 315 -11.18 25.27 -7.02
N GLN A 316 -10.86 24.47 -5.99
CA GLN A 316 -11.20 24.80 -4.59
C GLN A 316 -10.24 25.83 -3.97
N LYS A 317 -9.06 26.01 -4.57
CA LYS A 317 -8.04 26.97 -4.12
C LYS A 317 -8.12 28.32 -4.85
N ALA A 318 -8.79 28.37 -6.00
CA ALA A 318 -9.06 29.58 -6.78
C ALA A 318 -10.39 30.23 -6.34
#